data_dd3af5d902748401290ef4369762d93d
#
_entry.id   dd3af5d902748401290ef4369762d93d
#
_cell.length_a   1.000
_cell.length_b   1.000
_cell.length_c   1.000
_cell.angle_alpha   90.00
_cell.angle_beta   90.00
_cell.angle_gamma   90.00
#
_symmetry.space_group_name_H-M   'P 1'
#
loop_
_entity.id
_entity.type
_entity.pdbx_description
1 polymer ?
#
loop_
_entity_poly.entity_id
_entity_poly.type
_entity_poly.pdbx_seq_one_letter_code
_entity_poly.pdbx_strand_id
1 'polypeptide(L)' 'MDIPTLLTVSQFNQKHPAFPVGGIRHRIFNAKQNGMDSAGVLVRNGRRILINEERFFDWLLGGGAV' A
#
# COMPACT_ATOMS: atom_id res chain seq x y z
N MET A 1 -2.08 12.79 18.69
CA MET A 1 -1.80 12.67 17.25
C MET A 1 -1.56 11.20 16.96
N ASP A 2 -2.39 10.61 16.13
CA ASP A 2 -2.25 9.21 15.79
C ASP A 2 -1.23 9.05 14.67
N ILE A 3 -0.24 8.20 14.92
CA ILE A 3 0.76 7.87 13.91
C ILE A 3 0.20 6.72 13.09
N PRO A 4 0.08 6.87 11.77
CA PRO A 4 -0.44 5.78 10.94
C PRO A 4 0.52 4.60 10.95
N THR A 5 -0.02 3.40 10.77
CA THR A 5 0.78 2.20 10.65
C THR A 5 1.39 2.16 9.25
N LEU A 6 2.72 2.25 9.20
CA LEU A 6 3.47 2.20 7.95
C LEU A 6 4.27 0.90 7.90
N LEU A 7 4.11 0.16 6.81
CA LEU A 7 4.71 -1.16 6.66
C LEU A 7 5.49 -1.23 5.35
N THR A 8 6.63 -1.93 5.38
CA THR A 8 7.29 -2.30 4.12
C THR A 8 6.46 -3.36 3.41
N VAL A 9 6.79 -3.64 2.14
CA VAL A 9 6.09 -4.69 1.37
C VAL A 9 6.19 -6.04 2.10
N SER A 10 7.37 -6.39 2.59
CA SER A 10 7.56 -7.65 3.32
C SER A 10 6.74 -7.70 4.59
N GLN A 11 6.74 -6.62 5.36
CA GLN A 11 5.98 -6.54 6.60
C GLN A 11 4.49 -6.62 6.35
N PHE A 12 4.03 -5.95 5.30
CA PHE A 12 2.63 -5.99 4.90
C PHE A 12 2.20 -7.40 4.54
N ASN A 13 3.02 -8.11 3.77
CA ASN A 13 2.77 -9.50 3.41
C ASN A 13 2.72 -10.42 4.64
N GLN A 14 3.64 -10.22 5.59
CA GLN A 14 3.67 -11.02 6.82
C GLN A 14 2.41 -10.83 7.65
N LYS A 15 1.92 -9.60 7.73
CA LYS A 15 0.71 -9.28 8.49
C LYS A 15 -0.55 -9.70 7.75
N HIS A 16 -0.53 -9.62 6.43
CA HIS A 16 -1.66 -9.93 5.57
C HIS A 16 -1.25 -10.93 4.48
N PRO A 17 -1.15 -12.23 4.80
CA PRO A 17 -0.66 -13.23 3.83
C PRO A 17 -1.52 -13.37 2.57
N ALA A 18 -2.76 -12.87 2.61
CA ALA A 18 -3.62 -12.86 1.42
C ALA A 18 -3.08 -11.98 0.30
N PHE A 19 -2.14 -11.08 0.61
CA PHE A 19 -1.52 -10.18 -0.36
C PHE A 19 -0.06 -10.61 -0.59
N PRO A 20 0.22 -11.34 -1.67
CA PRO A 20 1.60 -11.77 -1.95
C PRO A 20 2.48 -10.59 -2.32
N VAL A 21 3.78 -10.72 -2.00
CA VAL A 21 4.76 -9.65 -2.25
C VAL A 21 4.74 -9.22 -3.72
N GLY A 22 4.71 -10.18 -4.65
CA GLY A 22 4.68 -9.87 -6.08
C GLY A 22 3.44 -9.07 -6.48
N GLY A 23 2.29 -9.43 -5.93
CA GLY A 23 1.04 -8.71 -6.19
C GLY A 23 1.07 -7.30 -5.64
N ILE A 24 1.62 -7.11 -4.43
CA ILE A 24 1.76 -5.79 -3.82
C ILE A 24 2.69 -4.92 -4.66
N ARG A 25 3.84 -5.46 -5.07
CA ARG A 25 4.80 -4.73 -5.90
C ARG A 25 4.21 -4.33 -7.24
N HIS A 26 3.42 -5.21 -7.84
CA HIS A 26 2.73 -4.90 -9.10
C HIS A 26 1.77 -3.73 -8.92
N ARG A 27 1.01 -3.71 -7.83
CA ARG A 27 0.10 -2.60 -7.52
C ARG A 27 0.86 -1.30 -7.31
N ILE A 28 1.99 -1.34 -6.61
CA ILE A 28 2.84 -0.17 -6.40
C ILE A 28 3.38 0.36 -7.73
N PHE A 29 3.81 -0.55 -8.60
CA PHE A 29 4.29 -0.17 -9.93
C PHE A 29 3.24 0.58 -10.73
N ASN A 30 1.98 0.21 -10.58
CA ASN A 30 0.86 0.83 -11.28
C ASN A 30 0.11 1.85 -10.41
N ALA A 31 0.76 2.39 -9.36
CA ALA A 31 0.08 3.21 -8.36
C ALA A 31 -0.59 4.46 -8.93
N LYS A 32 -0.01 5.06 -9.96
CA LYS A 32 -0.59 6.24 -10.60
C LYS A 32 -1.85 5.90 -11.39
N GLN A 33 -1.92 4.69 -11.94
CA GLN A 33 -3.02 4.24 -12.78
C GLN A 33 -4.19 3.68 -11.97
N ASN A 34 -3.87 3.02 -10.84
CA ASN A 34 -4.89 2.37 -10.03
C ASN A 34 -5.40 3.23 -8.88
N GLY A 35 -4.91 4.47 -8.75
CA GLY A 35 -5.34 5.40 -7.71
C GLY A 35 -4.64 5.24 -6.37
N MET A 36 -3.73 4.29 -6.23
CA MET A 36 -3.02 4.06 -4.98
C MET A 36 -2.17 5.27 -4.58
N ASP A 37 -1.53 5.90 -5.55
CA ASP A 37 -0.72 7.10 -5.31
C ASP A 37 -1.60 8.28 -4.89
N SER A 38 -2.70 8.50 -5.59
CA SER A 38 -3.65 9.58 -5.30
C SER A 38 -4.33 9.40 -3.95
N ALA A 39 -4.57 8.17 -3.53
CA ALA A 39 -5.21 7.86 -2.26
C ALA A 39 -4.26 8.03 -1.06
N GLY A 40 -2.97 8.29 -1.29
CA GLY A 40 -2.01 8.46 -0.23
C GLY A 40 -1.63 7.16 0.47
N VAL A 41 -1.76 6.05 -0.22
CA VAL A 41 -1.42 4.72 0.32
C VAL A 41 0.07 4.56 0.50
N LEU A 42 0.86 5.18 -0.38
CA LEU A 42 2.31 5.02 -0.38
C LEU A 42 2.99 6.22 0.27
N VAL A 43 3.91 5.93 1.17
CA VAL A 43 4.77 6.93 1.80
C VAL A 43 6.20 6.63 1.36
N ARG A 44 6.84 7.60 0.74
CA ARG A 44 8.23 7.46 0.30
C ARG A 44 9.16 8.02 1.36
N ASN A 45 10.08 7.19 1.83
CA ASN A 45 11.07 7.58 2.81
C ASN A 45 12.45 7.23 2.26
N GLY A 46 13.09 8.21 1.60
CA GLY A 46 14.33 7.96 0.88
C GLY A 46 14.10 6.96 -0.25
N ARG A 47 14.80 5.84 -0.21
CA ARG A 47 14.67 4.77 -1.21
C ARG A 47 13.59 3.76 -0.85
N ARG A 48 13.01 3.87 0.35
CA ARG A 48 12.00 2.92 0.81
C ARG A 48 10.61 3.41 0.48
N ILE A 49 9.76 2.47 0.11
CA ILE A 49 8.34 2.72 -0.05
C ILE A 49 7.63 2.01 1.10
N LEU A 50 6.87 2.80 1.86
CA LEU A 50 6.09 2.28 2.98
C LEU A 50 4.62 2.34 2.60
N ILE A 51 3.86 1.37 3.07
CA ILE A 51 2.43 1.27 2.82
C ILE A 51 1.70 1.76 4.07
N ASN A 52 0.83 2.77 3.91
CA ASN A 52 -0.07 3.18 4.97
C ASN A 52 -1.21 2.17 5.01
N GLU A 53 -1.21 1.33 6.04
CA GLU A 53 -2.15 0.21 6.14
C GLU A 53 -3.61 0.66 6.07
N GLU A 54 -3.97 1.69 6.82
CA GLU A 54 -5.34 2.17 6.85
C GLU A 54 -5.80 2.68 5.48
N ARG A 55 -4.96 3.48 4.84
CA ARG A 55 -5.28 4.03 3.53
C ARG A 55 -5.30 2.97 2.45
N PHE A 56 -4.47 1.94 2.61
CA PHE A 56 -4.49 0.81 1.67
C PHE A 56 -5.87 0.14 1.67
N PHE A 57 -6.39 -0.16 2.85
CA PHE A 57 -7.69 -0.82 2.95
C PHE A 57 -8.84 0.11 2.56
N ASP A 58 -8.77 1.39 2.90
CA ASP A 58 -9.76 2.37 2.44
C ASP A 58 -9.80 2.43 0.90
N TRP A 59 -8.63 2.48 0.29
CA TRP A 59 -8.51 2.48 -1.17
C TRP A 59 -9.04 1.17 -1.77
N LEU A 60 -8.62 0.05 -1.22
CA LEU A 60 -9.00 -1.27 -1.71
C LEU A 60 -10.52 -1.49 -1.62
N LEU A 61 -11.09 -1.18 -0.46
CA LEU A 61 -12.52 -1.37 -0.22
C LEU A 61 -13.38 -0.34 -0.96
N GLY A 62 -12.78 0.78 -1.32
CA GLY A 62 -13.45 1.80 -2.13
C GLY A 62 -13.45 1.52 -3.63
N GLY A 63 -12.99 0.33 -4.05
CA GLY A 63 -13.01 -0.06 -5.46
C GLY A 63 -11.71 0.27 -6.21
N GLY A 64 -10.66 0.65 -5.49
CA GLY A 64 -9.40 1.05 -6.12
C GLY A 64 -8.56 -0.09 -6.67
N ALA A 65 -8.98 -1.33 -6.48
CA ALA A 65 -8.25 -2.50 -6.95
C ALA A 65 -8.69 -2.96 -8.35
N VAL A 66 -9.04 -2.02 -9.18
CA VAL A 66 -9.48 -2.31 -10.54
C VAL A 66 -8.31 -2.67 -11.43
#